data_77632c95ecb1c736d0234db00d4cc7f3
#
_entry.id   77632c95ecb1c736d0234db00d4cc7f3
#
_cell.length_a   1.000
_cell.length_b   1.000
_cell.length_c   1.000
_cell.angle_alpha   90.00
_cell.angle_beta   90.00
_cell.angle_gamma   90.00
#
_symmetry.space_group_name_H-M   'P 1'
#
loop_
_entity.id
_entity.type
_entity.pdbx_description
1 polymer ?
#
loop_
_entity_poly.entity_id
_entity_poly.type
_entity_poly.pdbx_seq_one_letter_code
_entity_poly.pdbx_strand_id
1 'polypeptide(L)'
;QFHSVLYMSDFKVPVNDYLFLFNDVLDMQQKYQRVKGGDQATPDMLEAIFSEGAKFCENEVAPLYQSGDDGCQWNQGNVTTPTGFKEAYNKYIESGWPSLTGSQEFGGQGLPTSVSSAFNEMLNTANWAWAMYPGLSEGAVATLEDHGTDEQKNIYLTKLISGVWSGTMCLTEAHCGTDLAQMKTKAAPNEDGSYKINGTKIFISAGEHDLTENIVHIVLAKLPDAPEGTKGISLFI
;
A
#
# COMPACT_ATOMS: atom_id res chain seq x y z
N GLN A 1 -1.91 7.67 42.08
CA GLN A 1 -1.88 7.00 40.76
C GLN A 1 -3.25 7.22 40.12
N PHE A 2 -3.39 8.26 39.29
CA PHE A 2 -4.57 8.46 38.44
C PHE A 2 -4.32 7.61 37.18
N HIS A 3 -4.99 6.47 37.07
CA HIS A 3 -5.20 5.82 35.81
C HIS A 3 -6.21 6.66 35.05
N SER A 4 -5.75 7.54 34.17
CA SER A 4 -6.59 8.12 33.15
C SER A 4 -6.96 6.99 32.20
N VAL A 5 -8.14 6.41 32.36
CA VAL A 5 -8.80 5.68 31.29
C VAL A 5 -9.10 6.73 30.23
N LEU A 6 -8.22 6.89 29.28
CA LEU A 6 -8.53 7.59 28.04
C LEU A 6 -9.68 6.79 27.41
N TYR A 7 -10.89 7.35 27.48
CA TYR A 7 -11.98 6.93 26.62
C TYR A 7 -11.53 7.19 25.18
N MET A 8 -10.98 6.17 24.54
CA MET A 8 -10.94 6.16 23.08
C MET A 8 -12.40 6.19 22.65
N SER A 9 -12.77 7.21 21.88
CA SER A 9 -14.07 7.23 21.20
C SER A 9 -14.18 5.92 20.44
N ASP A 10 -15.26 5.16 20.65
CA ASP A 10 -15.53 3.94 19.91
C ASP A 10 -15.54 4.30 18.42
N PHE A 11 -14.44 4.02 17.73
CA PHE A 11 -14.35 4.24 16.28
C PHE A 11 -15.37 3.33 15.59
N LYS A 12 -16.23 3.93 14.77
CA LYS A 12 -17.25 3.23 14.00
C LYS A 12 -17.21 3.68 12.54
N VAL A 13 -17.22 2.72 11.64
CA VAL A 13 -17.30 2.98 10.21
C VAL A 13 -18.75 3.18 9.81
N PRO A 14 -19.10 4.30 9.15
CA PRO A 14 -20.48 4.56 8.72
C PRO A 14 -20.81 3.78 7.42
N VAL A 15 -20.91 2.45 7.50
CA VAL A 15 -21.11 1.57 6.33
C VAL A 15 -22.32 2.00 5.49
N ASN A 16 -23.41 2.43 6.13
CA ASN A 16 -24.61 2.88 5.42
C ASN A 16 -24.35 4.12 4.55
N ASP A 17 -23.43 5.01 4.95
CA ASP A 17 -23.08 6.18 4.15
C ASP A 17 -22.31 5.78 2.90
N TYR A 18 -21.39 4.80 2.99
CA TYR A 18 -20.72 4.24 1.82
C TYR A 18 -21.70 3.57 0.86
N LEU A 19 -22.62 2.76 1.38
CA LEU A 19 -23.63 2.10 0.55
C LEU A 19 -24.56 3.12 -0.12
N PHE A 20 -25.00 4.15 0.60
CA PHE A 20 -25.79 5.24 0.06
C PHE A 20 -25.03 5.99 -1.05
N LEU A 21 -23.76 6.33 -0.82
CA LEU A 21 -22.93 6.98 -1.85
C LEU A 21 -22.77 6.12 -3.09
N PHE A 22 -22.48 4.83 -2.93
CA PHE A 22 -22.25 3.93 -4.06
C PHE A 22 -23.52 3.63 -4.85
N ASN A 23 -24.63 3.39 -4.17
CA ASN A 23 -25.87 2.95 -4.81
C ASN A 23 -26.73 4.12 -5.28
N ASP A 24 -26.96 5.12 -4.40
CA ASP A 24 -27.99 6.16 -4.64
C ASP A 24 -27.41 7.45 -5.22
N VAL A 25 -26.18 7.83 -4.83
CA VAL A 25 -25.58 9.10 -5.28
C VAL A 25 -24.74 8.92 -6.54
N LEU A 26 -23.85 7.93 -6.53
CA LEU A 26 -22.89 7.73 -7.62
C LEU A 26 -23.38 6.75 -8.68
N ASP A 27 -24.42 5.96 -8.41
CA ASP A 27 -24.91 4.89 -9.29
C ASP A 27 -23.76 4.02 -9.82
N MET A 28 -22.99 3.46 -8.88
CA MET A 28 -21.79 2.72 -9.24
C MET A 28 -22.10 1.45 -10.04
N GLN A 29 -23.28 0.86 -9.88
CA GLN A 29 -23.70 -0.31 -10.65
C GLN A 29 -23.75 -0.02 -12.15
N GLN A 30 -24.23 1.17 -12.54
CA GLN A 30 -24.23 1.59 -13.94
C GLN A 30 -22.80 1.82 -14.46
N LYS A 31 -21.93 2.42 -13.63
CA LYS A 31 -20.53 2.68 -14.00
C LYS A 31 -19.72 1.39 -14.12
N TYR A 32 -19.95 0.43 -13.25
CA TYR A 32 -19.28 -0.86 -13.24
C TYR A 32 -19.53 -1.70 -14.51
N GLN A 33 -20.61 -1.49 -15.21
CA GLN A 33 -20.84 -2.11 -16.53
C GLN A 33 -19.76 -1.77 -17.59
N ARG A 34 -18.97 -0.73 -17.35
CA ARG A 34 -17.93 -0.22 -18.27
C ARG A 34 -16.51 -0.38 -17.73
N VAL A 35 -16.34 -0.98 -16.56
CA VAL A 35 -15.06 -1.10 -15.86
C VAL A 35 -14.68 -2.58 -15.76
N LYS A 36 -13.43 -2.91 -15.99
CA LYS A 36 -12.90 -4.27 -15.80
C LYS A 36 -13.15 -4.71 -14.35
N GLY A 37 -13.67 -5.92 -14.16
CA GLY A 37 -14.02 -6.46 -12.85
C GLY A 37 -15.29 -5.87 -12.21
N GLY A 38 -15.97 -4.95 -12.91
CA GLY A 38 -17.18 -4.31 -12.39
C GLY A 38 -18.36 -5.24 -12.25
N ASP A 39 -18.42 -6.30 -13.06
CA ASP A 39 -19.43 -7.36 -12.99
C ASP A 39 -19.39 -8.14 -11.65
N GLN A 40 -18.25 -8.17 -10.98
CA GLN A 40 -18.07 -8.80 -9.68
C GLN A 40 -18.46 -7.89 -8.51
N ALA A 41 -18.44 -6.56 -8.70
CA ALA A 41 -18.79 -5.56 -7.68
C ALA A 41 -20.31 -5.36 -7.59
N THR A 42 -21.05 -6.44 -7.34
CA THR A 42 -22.52 -6.40 -7.14
C THR A 42 -22.88 -5.68 -5.83
N PRO A 43 -24.13 -5.18 -5.67
CA PRO A 43 -24.56 -4.54 -4.42
C PRO A 43 -24.33 -5.42 -3.19
N ASP A 44 -24.65 -6.72 -3.25
CA ASP A 44 -24.44 -7.66 -2.15
C ASP A 44 -22.94 -7.85 -1.82
N MET A 45 -22.09 -7.88 -2.86
CA MET A 45 -20.65 -7.98 -2.69
C MET A 45 -20.09 -6.70 -2.03
N LEU A 46 -20.55 -5.52 -2.46
CA LEU A 46 -20.14 -4.25 -1.84
C LEU A 46 -20.57 -4.16 -0.38
N GLU A 47 -21.80 -4.56 -0.06
CA GLU A 47 -22.29 -4.60 1.31
C GLU A 47 -21.44 -5.53 2.18
N ALA A 48 -21.12 -6.72 1.68
CA ALA A 48 -20.28 -7.68 2.38
C ALA A 48 -18.87 -7.12 2.61
N ILE A 49 -18.22 -6.57 1.58
CA ILE A 49 -16.86 -6.00 1.68
C ILE A 49 -16.84 -4.84 2.67
N PHE A 50 -17.78 -3.89 2.57
CA PHE A 50 -17.78 -2.72 3.45
C PHE A 50 -18.11 -3.10 4.90
N SER A 51 -19.02 -4.06 5.11
CA SER A 51 -19.38 -4.54 6.45
C SER A 51 -18.23 -5.30 7.11
N GLU A 52 -17.58 -6.22 6.42
CA GLU A 52 -16.43 -6.96 6.95
C GLU A 52 -15.19 -6.06 7.08
N GLY A 53 -14.96 -5.16 6.12
CA GLY A 53 -13.91 -4.16 6.18
C GLY A 53 -14.07 -3.22 7.39
N ALA A 54 -15.30 -2.79 7.67
CA ALA A 54 -15.62 -2.00 8.87
C ALA A 54 -15.26 -2.76 10.15
N LYS A 55 -15.66 -4.04 10.27
CA LYS A 55 -15.32 -4.87 11.43
C LYS A 55 -13.81 -5.03 11.60
N PHE A 56 -13.07 -5.24 10.52
CA PHE A 56 -11.62 -5.30 10.55
C PHE A 56 -11.02 -3.99 11.05
N CYS A 57 -11.44 -2.86 10.51
CA CYS A 57 -10.97 -1.54 10.91
C CYS A 57 -11.28 -1.24 12.39
N GLU A 58 -12.48 -1.55 12.84
CA GLU A 58 -12.96 -1.28 14.20
C GLU A 58 -12.29 -2.16 15.25
N ASN A 59 -12.07 -3.45 14.95
CA ASN A 59 -11.65 -4.42 15.94
C ASN A 59 -10.15 -4.70 15.92
N GLU A 60 -9.49 -4.57 14.76
CA GLU A 60 -8.07 -4.94 14.60
C GLU A 60 -7.15 -3.72 14.45
N VAL A 61 -7.62 -2.65 13.80
CA VAL A 61 -6.76 -1.51 13.42
C VAL A 61 -6.94 -0.31 14.35
N ALA A 62 -8.17 0.09 14.63
CA ALA A 62 -8.46 1.24 15.50
C ALA A 62 -7.91 1.08 16.94
N PRO A 63 -7.95 -0.11 17.58
CA PRO A 63 -7.38 -0.29 18.92
C PRO A 63 -5.87 -0.05 19.00
N LEU A 64 -5.16 -0.10 17.86
CA LEU A 64 -3.72 0.10 17.77
C LEU A 64 -3.30 1.58 17.64
N TYR A 65 -4.25 2.51 17.73
CA TYR A 65 -3.97 3.94 17.54
C TYR A 65 -2.86 4.44 18.48
N GLN A 66 -2.98 4.13 19.76
CA GLN A 66 -2.00 4.56 20.77
C GLN A 66 -0.64 3.91 20.55
N SER A 67 -0.57 2.62 20.24
CA SER A 67 0.72 1.96 19.97
C SER A 67 1.36 2.51 18.69
N GLY A 68 0.55 2.92 17.72
CA GLY A 68 1.02 3.62 16.52
C GLY A 68 1.67 4.97 16.82
N ASP A 69 1.12 5.73 17.78
CA ASP A 69 1.68 7.01 18.25
C ASP A 69 3.00 6.81 19.03
N ASP A 70 3.14 5.71 19.76
CA ASP A 70 4.39 5.34 20.44
C ASP A 70 5.55 5.08 19.44
N GLY A 71 5.23 4.69 18.20
CA GLY A 71 6.14 4.57 17.07
C GLY A 71 6.94 3.27 17.02
N CYS A 72 7.74 3.15 15.95
CA CYS A 72 8.64 2.03 15.72
C CYS A 72 9.88 2.09 16.60
N GLN A 73 10.50 0.93 16.83
CA GLN A 73 11.78 0.83 17.52
C GLN A 73 12.88 0.42 16.53
N TRP A 74 13.97 1.20 16.51
CA TRP A 74 15.15 0.91 15.71
C TRP A 74 16.24 0.27 16.57
N ASN A 75 16.81 -0.84 16.12
CA ASN A 75 17.94 -1.50 16.76
C ASN A 75 18.91 -2.05 15.71
N GLN A 76 20.08 -1.45 15.59
CA GLN A 76 21.19 -1.90 14.74
C GLN A 76 20.78 -2.20 13.27
N GLY A 77 19.94 -1.35 12.68
CA GLY A 77 19.48 -1.50 11.30
C GLY A 77 18.15 -2.24 11.16
N ASN A 78 17.66 -2.90 12.20
CA ASN A 78 16.36 -3.55 12.19
C ASN A 78 15.29 -2.63 12.78
N VAL A 79 14.11 -2.64 12.21
CA VAL A 79 12.95 -1.90 12.70
C VAL A 79 11.88 -2.88 13.18
N THR A 80 11.49 -2.73 14.45
CA THR A 80 10.33 -3.41 15.01
C THR A 80 9.14 -2.44 14.96
N THR A 81 8.05 -2.89 14.37
CA THR A 81 6.80 -2.11 14.31
C THR A 81 6.12 -2.02 15.67
N PRO A 82 5.19 -1.06 15.88
CA PRO A 82 4.46 -0.92 17.13
C PRO A 82 3.74 -2.21 17.54
N THR A 83 3.57 -2.40 18.83
CA THR A 83 2.88 -3.59 19.39
C THR A 83 1.51 -3.78 18.78
N GLY A 84 1.20 -4.97 18.30
CA GLY A 84 -0.06 -5.36 17.67
C GLY A 84 -0.12 -5.12 16.15
N PHE A 85 0.83 -4.37 15.56
CA PHE A 85 0.83 -4.08 14.12
C PHE A 85 1.00 -5.35 13.29
N LYS A 86 1.91 -6.23 13.71
CA LYS A 86 2.21 -7.47 13.00
C LYS A 86 1.04 -8.45 13.04
N GLU A 87 0.39 -8.58 14.18
CA GLU A 87 -0.79 -9.43 14.36
C GLU A 87 -1.96 -8.93 13.49
N ALA A 88 -2.20 -7.62 13.48
CA ALA A 88 -3.23 -7.03 12.62
C ALA A 88 -2.88 -7.21 11.13
N TYR A 89 -1.59 -7.09 10.75
CA TYR A 89 -1.16 -7.30 9.37
C TYR A 89 -1.33 -8.76 8.92
N ASN A 90 -1.05 -9.74 9.79
CA ASN A 90 -1.32 -11.13 9.49
C ASN A 90 -2.81 -11.39 9.24
N LYS A 91 -3.70 -10.84 10.08
CA LYS A 91 -5.15 -10.93 9.86
C LYS A 91 -5.61 -10.24 8.57
N TYR A 92 -4.98 -9.11 8.21
CA TYR A 92 -5.21 -8.41 6.95
C TYR A 92 -4.90 -9.30 5.74
N ILE A 93 -3.77 -10.02 5.77
CA ILE A 93 -3.38 -10.96 4.73
C ILE A 93 -4.34 -12.17 4.70
N GLU A 94 -4.58 -12.80 5.85
CA GLU A 94 -5.44 -13.98 5.98
C GLU A 94 -6.86 -13.72 5.49
N SER A 95 -7.35 -12.51 5.67
CA SER A 95 -8.69 -12.08 5.19
C SER A 95 -8.71 -11.67 3.72
N GLY A 96 -7.56 -11.67 3.02
CA GLY A 96 -7.47 -11.38 1.59
C GLY A 96 -7.61 -9.90 1.22
N TRP A 97 -7.52 -8.98 2.16
CA TRP A 97 -7.65 -7.54 1.92
C TRP A 97 -6.62 -6.97 0.94
N PRO A 98 -5.33 -7.41 0.94
CA PRO A 98 -4.33 -6.89 -0.01
C PRO A 98 -4.69 -7.16 -1.47
N SER A 99 -5.48 -8.20 -1.74
CA SER A 99 -5.73 -8.71 -3.08
C SER A 99 -6.95 -8.09 -3.79
N LEU A 100 -7.68 -7.18 -3.16
CA LEU A 100 -8.97 -6.68 -3.66
C LEU A 100 -8.93 -6.23 -5.13
N THR A 101 -7.94 -5.45 -5.54
CA THR A 101 -7.87 -4.85 -6.89
C THR A 101 -6.81 -5.45 -7.79
N GLY A 102 -5.89 -6.25 -7.23
CA GLY A 102 -4.83 -6.91 -7.99
C GLY A 102 -5.38 -7.80 -9.11
N SER A 103 -4.60 -7.97 -10.17
CA SER A 103 -4.97 -8.83 -11.30
C SER A 103 -5.23 -10.27 -10.87
N GLN A 104 -6.30 -10.86 -11.38
CA GLN A 104 -6.67 -12.26 -11.15
C GLN A 104 -5.58 -13.23 -11.63
N GLU A 105 -4.84 -12.87 -12.66
CA GLU A 105 -3.70 -13.65 -13.18
C GLU A 105 -2.65 -13.90 -12.10
N PHE A 106 -2.46 -12.93 -11.17
CA PHE A 106 -1.47 -13.00 -10.10
C PHE A 106 -2.10 -13.25 -8.72
N GLY A 107 -3.34 -13.72 -8.67
CA GLY A 107 -4.04 -14.09 -7.43
C GLY A 107 -4.85 -12.96 -6.79
N GLY A 108 -5.04 -11.85 -7.50
CA GLY A 108 -5.92 -10.77 -7.07
C GLY A 108 -7.40 -11.08 -7.32
N GLN A 109 -8.28 -10.29 -6.71
CA GLN A 109 -9.72 -10.41 -6.90
C GLN A 109 -10.22 -9.62 -8.12
N GLY A 110 -9.43 -8.67 -8.62
CA GLY A 110 -9.73 -7.89 -9.82
C GLY A 110 -10.91 -6.93 -9.68
N LEU A 111 -11.28 -6.56 -8.47
CA LEU A 111 -12.37 -5.60 -8.21
C LEU A 111 -11.96 -4.18 -8.66
N PRO A 112 -12.93 -3.32 -8.98
CA PRO A 112 -12.67 -1.93 -9.33
C PRO A 112 -11.95 -1.17 -8.19
N THR A 113 -11.01 -0.30 -8.54
CA THR A 113 -10.23 0.51 -7.58
C THR A 113 -11.09 1.34 -6.63
N SER A 114 -12.31 1.72 -7.03
CA SER A 114 -13.25 2.42 -6.14
C SER A 114 -13.62 1.61 -4.89
N VAL A 115 -13.58 0.27 -4.96
CA VAL A 115 -13.86 -0.61 -3.81
C VAL A 115 -12.70 -0.54 -2.82
N SER A 116 -11.45 -0.66 -3.29
CA SER A 116 -10.29 -0.51 -2.40
C SER A 116 -10.16 0.92 -1.88
N SER A 117 -10.55 1.94 -2.68
CA SER A 117 -10.53 3.34 -2.21
C SER A 117 -11.44 3.56 -1.01
N ALA A 118 -12.66 2.99 -1.01
CA ALA A 118 -13.56 3.07 0.13
C ALA A 118 -12.99 2.33 1.35
N PHE A 119 -12.45 1.12 1.15
CA PHE A 119 -11.82 0.36 2.23
C PHE A 119 -10.57 1.08 2.79
N ASN A 120 -9.74 1.67 1.94
CA ASN A 120 -8.57 2.43 2.36
C ASN A 120 -8.95 3.69 3.14
N GLU A 121 -10.07 4.35 2.82
CA GLU A 121 -10.60 5.45 3.63
C GLU A 121 -10.96 4.99 5.04
N MET A 122 -11.61 3.82 5.17
CA MET A 122 -11.90 3.21 6.47
C MET A 122 -10.63 2.92 7.27
N LEU A 123 -9.62 2.29 6.63
CA LEU A 123 -8.32 1.98 7.24
C LEU A 123 -7.57 3.24 7.70
N ASN A 124 -7.48 4.22 6.81
CA ASN A 124 -6.77 5.47 7.08
C ASN A 124 -7.41 6.25 8.22
N THR A 125 -8.74 6.23 8.30
CA THR A 125 -9.48 6.89 9.38
C THR A 125 -9.33 6.13 10.70
N ALA A 126 -9.27 4.80 10.66
CA ALA A 126 -9.07 3.97 11.85
C ALA A 126 -7.67 4.17 12.46
N ASN A 127 -6.62 4.09 11.64
CA ASN A 127 -5.24 4.24 12.09
C ASN A 127 -4.30 4.50 10.89
N TRP A 128 -3.98 5.77 10.65
CA TRP A 128 -3.09 6.15 9.56
C TRP A 128 -1.68 5.54 9.67
N ALA A 129 -1.13 5.45 10.88
CA ALA A 129 0.21 4.90 11.08
C ALA A 129 0.31 3.44 10.63
N TRP A 130 -0.75 2.65 10.85
CA TRP A 130 -0.83 1.27 10.38
C TRP A 130 -1.13 1.18 8.87
N ALA A 131 -2.09 1.97 8.41
CA ALA A 131 -2.59 1.92 7.03
C ALA A 131 -1.54 2.33 5.98
N MET A 132 -0.50 3.04 6.37
CA MET A 132 0.61 3.39 5.48
C MET A 132 1.37 2.18 4.92
N TYR A 133 1.47 1.08 5.66
CA TYR A 133 2.19 -0.11 5.18
C TYR A 133 1.50 -0.76 3.96
N PRO A 134 0.22 -1.16 4.02
CA PRO A 134 -0.45 -1.72 2.85
C PRO A 134 -0.61 -0.71 1.71
N GLY A 135 -0.86 0.57 2.01
CA GLY A 135 -1.07 1.59 0.99
C GLY A 135 0.11 1.79 0.04
N LEU A 136 1.35 1.65 0.52
CA LEU A 136 2.54 1.71 -0.33
C LEU A 136 2.67 0.49 -1.24
N SER A 137 2.27 -0.68 -0.75
CA SER A 137 2.29 -1.93 -1.53
C SER A 137 1.34 -1.87 -2.72
N GLU A 138 0.16 -1.26 -2.57
CA GLU A 138 -0.78 -1.04 -3.68
C GLU A 138 -0.15 -0.21 -4.81
N GLY A 139 0.60 0.83 -4.47
CA GLY A 139 1.32 1.65 -5.45
C GLY A 139 2.40 0.86 -6.20
N ALA A 140 3.12 -0.04 -5.52
CA ALA A 140 4.10 -0.91 -6.14
C ALA A 140 3.44 -1.94 -7.08
N VAL A 141 2.32 -2.55 -6.66
CA VAL A 141 1.52 -3.47 -7.49
C VAL A 141 1.07 -2.77 -8.77
N ALA A 142 0.39 -1.62 -8.66
CA ALA A 142 -0.09 -0.86 -9.80
C ALA A 142 1.05 -0.48 -10.77
N THR A 143 2.19 -0.05 -10.23
CA THR A 143 3.37 0.28 -11.04
C THR A 143 3.88 -0.93 -11.84
N LEU A 144 3.96 -2.10 -11.22
CA LEU A 144 4.39 -3.32 -11.87
C LEU A 144 3.37 -3.85 -12.88
N GLU A 145 2.09 -3.80 -12.57
CA GLU A 145 1.03 -4.20 -13.50
C GLU A 145 1.06 -3.38 -14.78
N ASP A 146 1.26 -2.07 -14.68
CA ASP A 146 1.24 -1.15 -15.82
C ASP A 146 2.56 -1.14 -16.62
N HIS A 147 3.71 -1.27 -15.94
CA HIS A 147 5.01 -0.96 -16.53
C HIS A 147 6.04 -2.09 -16.40
N GLY A 148 5.80 -3.11 -15.58
CA GLY A 148 6.71 -4.24 -15.42
C GLY A 148 6.78 -5.12 -16.68
N THR A 149 7.94 -5.73 -16.91
CA THR A 149 8.05 -6.83 -17.89
C THR A 149 7.31 -8.07 -17.39
N ASP A 150 6.97 -9.01 -18.28
CA ASP A 150 6.31 -10.26 -17.88
C ASP A 150 7.15 -11.04 -16.86
N GLU A 151 8.48 -11.00 -16.98
CA GLU A 151 9.40 -11.61 -16.01
C GLU A 151 9.28 -10.95 -14.64
N GLN A 152 9.29 -9.61 -14.57
CA GLN A 152 9.13 -8.88 -13.32
C GLN A 152 7.76 -9.12 -12.68
N LYS A 153 6.69 -9.11 -13.48
CA LYS A 153 5.34 -9.43 -13.01
C LYS A 153 5.27 -10.81 -12.37
N ASN A 154 5.82 -11.83 -13.02
CA ASN A 154 5.84 -13.20 -12.52
C ASN A 154 6.66 -13.37 -11.23
N ILE A 155 7.74 -12.60 -11.06
CA ILE A 155 8.57 -12.68 -9.85
C ILE A 155 7.88 -12.01 -8.66
N TYR A 156 7.29 -10.82 -8.85
CA TYR A 156 6.92 -9.93 -7.75
C TYR A 156 5.42 -9.88 -7.45
N LEU A 157 4.54 -9.89 -8.48
CA LEU A 157 3.13 -9.53 -8.28
C LEU A 157 2.38 -10.48 -7.37
N THR A 158 2.51 -11.78 -7.53
CA THR A 158 1.77 -12.74 -6.68
C THR A 158 2.07 -12.53 -5.20
N LYS A 159 3.31 -12.27 -4.85
CA LYS A 159 3.72 -12.06 -3.45
C LYS A 159 3.33 -10.69 -2.91
N LEU A 160 3.36 -9.65 -3.74
CA LEU A 160 2.90 -8.31 -3.38
C LEU A 160 1.37 -8.27 -3.22
N ILE A 161 0.63 -8.86 -4.15
CA ILE A 161 -0.85 -8.91 -4.15
C ILE A 161 -1.36 -9.75 -2.97
N SER A 162 -0.66 -10.83 -2.60
CA SER A 162 -1.02 -11.61 -1.41
C SER A 162 -0.63 -10.93 -0.09
N GLY A 163 0.18 -9.88 -0.12
CA GLY A 163 0.68 -9.18 1.07
C GLY A 163 1.83 -9.87 1.79
N VAL A 164 2.30 -11.04 1.31
CA VAL A 164 3.47 -11.76 1.86
C VAL A 164 4.74 -10.92 1.72
N TRP A 165 4.85 -10.16 0.64
CA TRP A 165 5.83 -9.10 0.47
C TRP A 165 5.15 -7.75 0.46
N SER A 166 5.84 -6.72 0.93
CA SER A 166 5.40 -5.33 0.84
C SER A 166 6.18 -4.56 -0.22
N GLY A 167 5.65 -3.40 -0.61
CA GLY A 167 6.26 -2.52 -1.58
C GLY A 167 6.52 -1.12 -1.01
N THR A 168 7.49 -0.42 -1.56
CA THR A 168 7.77 0.99 -1.23
C THR A 168 8.09 1.81 -2.46
N MET A 169 8.03 3.14 -2.33
CA MET A 169 8.55 4.09 -3.30
C MET A 169 9.75 4.83 -2.70
N CYS A 170 10.93 4.62 -3.31
CA CYS A 170 12.17 5.28 -2.91
C CYS A 170 12.44 6.47 -3.83
N LEU A 171 11.92 7.65 -3.47
CA LEU A 171 11.93 8.86 -4.28
C LEU A 171 12.86 9.94 -3.72
N THR A 172 12.62 10.37 -2.48
CA THR A 172 13.19 11.55 -1.85
C THR A 172 14.67 11.38 -1.51
N GLU A 173 15.46 12.44 -1.76
CA GLU A 173 16.85 12.57 -1.32
C GLU A 173 16.98 13.78 -0.39
N ALA A 174 18.07 13.89 0.37
CA ALA A 174 18.25 14.95 1.36
C ALA A 174 18.12 16.38 0.80
N HIS A 175 18.37 16.55 -0.48
CA HIS A 175 18.35 17.86 -1.17
C HIS A 175 17.20 17.99 -2.18
N CYS A 176 16.40 16.94 -2.41
CA CYS A 176 15.26 16.99 -3.32
C CYS A 176 14.14 16.01 -2.93
N GLY A 177 12.92 16.50 -2.99
CA GLY A 177 11.69 15.71 -2.79
C GLY A 177 10.64 16.18 -3.78
N THR A 178 10.24 17.45 -3.68
CA THR A 178 9.33 18.09 -4.65
C THR A 178 10.02 18.34 -5.99
N ASP A 179 11.24 18.91 -5.98
CA ASP A 179 12.02 19.13 -7.20
C ASP A 179 12.92 17.94 -7.53
N LEU A 180 12.35 16.93 -8.17
CA LEU A 180 13.05 15.71 -8.58
C LEU A 180 14.11 15.93 -9.67
N ALA A 181 14.12 17.08 -10.34
CA ALA A 181 15.16 17.39 -11.32
C ALA A 181 16.56 17.32 -10.72
N GLN A 182 16.69 17.63 -9.43
CA GLN A 182 17.94 17.63 -8.68
C GLN A 182 18.43 16.24 -8.22
N MET A 183 17.68 15.17 -8.48
CA MET A 183 18.01 13.80 -8.06
C MET A 183 19.43 13.39 -8.49
N LYS A 184 20.18 12.81 -7.55
CA LYS A 184 21.58 12.37 -7.75
C LYS A 184 21.75 10.86 -7.75
N THR A 185 20.79 10.07 -7.27
CA THR A 185 20.86 8.61 -7.32
C THR A 185 21.05 8.13 -8.76
N LYS A 186 22.03 7.25 -8.97
CA LYS A 186 22.42 6.71 -10.29
C LYS A 186 22.22 5.20 -10.34
N ALA A 187 21.86 4.72 -11.51
CA ALA A 187 21.77 3.30 -11.83
C ALA A 187 22.76 3.00 -12.98
N ALA A 188 23.76 2.18 -12.71
CA ALA A 188 24.73 1.72 -13.72
C ALA A 188 24.35 0.30 -14.16
N PRO A 189 24.27 0.02 -15.49
CA PRO A 189 23.94 -1.30 -15.99
C PRO A 189 25.07 -2.29 -15.71
N ASN A 190 24.71 -3.54 -15.37
CA ASN A 190 25.59 -4.69 -15.30
C ASN A 190 25.49 -5.52 -16.59
N GLU A 191 26.44 -6.45 -16.81
CA GLU A 191 26.49 -7.33 -18.00
C GLU A 191 25.30 -8.31 -18.07
N ASP A 192 24.71 -8.65 -16.92
CA ASP A 192 23.57 -9.57 -16.79
C ASP A 192 22.19 -8.91 -16.99
N GLY A 193 22.15 -7.61 -17.32
CA GLY A 193 20.91 -6.84 -17.48
C GLY A 193 20.35 -6.26 -16.18
N SER A 194 20.95 -6.55 -15.03
CA SER A 194 20.65 -5.89 -13.77
C SER A 194 21.32 -4.52 -13.66
N TYR A 195 21.01 -3.78 -12.60
CA TYR A 195 21.56 -2.44 -12.37
C TYR A 195 22.16 -2.32 -10.98
N LYS A 196 23.31 -1.67 -10.89
CA LYS A 196 23.88 -1.24 -9.62
C LYS A 196 23.40 0.18 -9.31
N ILE A 197 22.56 0.30 -8.27
CA ILE A 197 22.03 1.60 -7.82
C ILE A 197 22.96 2.16 -6.74
N ASN A 198 23.32 3.44 -6.88
CA ASN A 198 24.16 4.17 -5.92
C ASN A 198 23.54 5.52 -5.61
N GLY A 199 23.28 5.78 -4.34
CA GLY A 199 22.66 7.00 -3.82
C GLY A 199 22.11 6.79 -2.43
N THR A 200 21.52 7.85 -1.86
CA THR A 200 20.88 7.79 -0.55
C THR A 200 19.48 8.36 -0.66
N LYS A 201 18.50 7.57 -0.33
CA LYS A 201 17.10 7.98 -0.20
C LYS A 201 16.77 8.22 1.27
N ILE A 202 15.90 9.20 1.55
CA ILE A 202 15.46 9.53 2.91
C ILE A 202 13.95 9.58 2.98
N PHE A 203 13.41 9.49 4.19
CA PHE A 203 11.96 9.52 4.45
C PHE A 203 11.18 8.47 3.66
N ILE A 204 11.75 7.27 3.57
CA ILE A 204 11.09 6.17 2.88
C ILE A 204 10.12 5.49 3.85
N SER A 205 8.84 5.76 3.66
CA SER A 205 7.78 5.13 4.46
C SER A 205 7.83 3.62 4.27
N ALA A 206 7.77 2.88 5.38
CA ALA A 206 7.87 1.41 5.39
C ALA A 206 9.14 0.87 4.68
N GLY A 207 10.24 1.64 4.70
CA GLY A 207 11.51 1.24 4.07
C GLY A 207 12.21 0.08 4.76
N GLU A 208 11.94 -0.13 6.04
CA GLU A 208 12.38 -1.27 6.85
C GLU A 208 11.33 -1.56 7.91
N HIS A 209 10.91 -2.81 8.07
CA HIS A 209 9.94 -3.26 9.07
C HIS A 209 9.90 -4.79 9.18
N ASP A 210 9.24 -5.30 10.22
CA ASP A 210 9.13 -6.73 10.53
C ASP A 210 7.77 -7.37 10.16
N LEU A 211 6.95 -6.69 9.34
CA LEU A 211 5.59 -7.18 8.98
C LEU A 211 5.62 -8.26 7.90
N THR A 212 6.56 -8.21 6.96
CA THR A 212 6.61 -9.06 5.78
C THR A 212 7.94 -9.79 5.62
N GLU A 213 7.95 -10.85 4.82
CA GLU A 213 9.18 -11.61 4.55
C GLU A 213 10.19 -10.81 3.72
N ASN A 214 9.72 -9.89 2.87
CA ASN A 214 10.54 -9.09 1.99
C ASN A 214 9.87 -7.75 1.69
N ILE A 215 10.69 -6.74 1.38
CA ILE A 215 10.25 -5.41 1.00
C ILE A 215 10.80 -5.13 -0.40
N VAL A 216 9.90 -4.94 -1.36
CA VAL A 216 10.25 -4.62 -2.75
C VAL A 216 10.29 -3.10 -2.91
N HIS A 217 11.46 -2.56 -3.24
CA HIS A 217 11.64 -1.12 -3.43
C HIS A 217 11.47 -0.73 -4.89
N ILE A 218 10.54 0.18 -5.18
CA ILE A 218 10.48 0.90 -6.46
C ILE A 218 11.35 2.14 -6.31
N VAL A 219 12.49 2.17 -7.02
CA VAL A 219 13.54 3.18 -6.82
C VAL A 219 13.63 4.12 -8.02
N LEU A 220 13.59 5.42 -7.79
CA LEU A 220 13.89 6.43 -8.80
C LEU A 220 15.42 6.65 -8.87
N ALA A 221 15.98 6.52 -10.08
CA ALA A 221 17.39 6.79 -10.34
C ALA A 221 17.61 7.27 -11.78
N LYS A 222 18.78 7.80 -12.08
CA LYS A 222 19.19 8.26 -13.41
C LYS A 222 20.22 7.31 -14.01
N LEU A 223 20.06 6.95 -15.29
CA LEU A 223 21.07 6.25 -16.07
C LEU A 223 22.27 7.19 -16.35
N PRO A 224 23.48 6.65 -16.71
CA PRO A 224 24.66 7.47 -16.96
C PRO A 224 24.47 8.54 -18.04
N ASP A 225 23.76 8.20 -19.13
CA ASP A 225 23.53 9.07 -20.29
C ASP A 225 22.13 9.68 -20.30
N ALA A 226 21.45 9.68 -19.14
CA ALA A 226 20.11 10.23 -19.03
C ALA A 226 20.10 11.75 -19.24
N PRO A 227 19.08 12.31 -19.91
CA PRO A 227 18.92 13.74 -20.05
C PRO A 227 18.78 14.42 -18.68
N GLU A 228 19.13 15.70 -18.64
CA GLU A 228 18.97 16.51 -17.43
C GLU A 228 17.49 16.67 -17.03
N GLY A 229 17.27 16.97 -15.74
CA GLY A 229 15.95 17.21 -15.19
C GLY A 229 15.16 15.93 -14.95
N THR A 230 13.84 16.06 -14.91
CA THR A 230 12.90 14.95 -14.60
C THR A 230 12.78 13.93 -15.73
N LYS A 231 13.06 14.33 -16.98
CA LYS A 231 13.01 13.43 -18.15
C LYS A 231 14.07 12.33 -18.12
N GLY A 232 15.12 12.50 -17.32
CA GLY A 232 16.19 11.52 -17.14
C GLY A 232 15.94 10.51 -16.03
N ILE A 233 14.81 10.56 -15.35
CA ILE A 233 14.47 9.67 -14.25
C ILE A 233 13.86 8.38 -14.79
N SER A 234 14.35 7.25 -14.30
CA SER A 234 13.80 5.92 -14.56
C SER A 234 13.42 5.23 -13.25
N LEU A 235 12.55 4.22 -13.34
CA LEU A 235 12.15 3.35 -12.23
C LEU A 235 12.97 2.06 -12.27
N PHE A 236 13.37 1.60 -11.09
CA PHE A 236 14.08 0.34 -10.89
C PHE A 236 13.41 -0.45 -9.77
N ILE A 237 13.53 -1.76 -9.83
CA ILE A 237 13.03 -2.68 -8.81
C ILE A 237 14.20 -3.52 -8.26
#